data_dc2fe003fad1b6c18c94c9ab11f9dc91
#
_entry.id   dc2fe003fad1b6c18c94c9ab11f9dc91
#
_cell.length_a   1.000
_cell.length_b   1.000
_cell.length_c   1.000
_cell.angle_alpha   90.00
_cell.angle_beta   90.00
_cell.angle_gamma   90.00
#
_symmetry.space_group_name_H-M   'P 1'
#
loop_
_entity.id
_entity.type
_entity.pdbx_description
1 polymer ?
#
loop_
_entity_poly.entity_id
_entity_poly.type
_entity_poly.pdbx_seq_one_letter_code
_entity_poly.pdbx_strand_id
1 'polypeptide(L)'
;MNKIFICFAAEDRYAAAEPIVYHMKNYGFPIWYDRTELLMGDNRINKNLIEGVGQSKYVIAVISKNSAASECFMEELEIVRKRYYKSEVTVFPVIYEISPQKLPNNLQWICELIFKEISISSGTREVCNHVACKITNDLLADYKQKDLKSIVAYCNIPTLIKRFIETYLSIDNENINARISILYALNLTLQSIYIDDSISNNYVNLVSRIFTRLFDETRLSIKIDYRELWLLENAICLLINIYLESLTDSRI
;
A
#
# COMPACT_ATOMS: atom_id res chain seq x y z
N MET A 1 -4.28 3.71 11.00
CA MET A 1 -4.41 2.79 9.83
C MET A 1 -4.33 1.36 10.33
N ASN A 2 -5.23 0.47 9.87
CA ASN A 2 -5.24 -0.94 10.26
C ASN A 2 -4.01 -1.65 9.69
N LYS A 3 -3.46 -2.64 10.43
CA LYS A 3 -2.36 -3.48 9.93
C LYS A 3 -2.80 -4.27 8.70
N ILE A 4 -1.89 -4.47 7.76
CA ILE A 4 -2.06 -5.38 6.62
C ILE A 4 -1.65 -6.77 7.12
N PHE A 5 -2.53 -7.74 7.04
CA PHE A 5 -2.18 -9.14 7.39
C PHE A 5 -1.46 -9.79 6.22
N ILE A 6 -0.40 -10.55 6.50
CA ILE A 6 0.24 -11.39 5.50
C ILE A 6 0.01 -12.86 5.82
N CYS A 7 -0.68 -13.57 4.91
CA CYS A 7 -1.00 -14.98 4.98
C CYS A 7 -0.05 -15.77 4.06
N PHE A 8 0.66 -16.76 4.60
CA PHE A 8 1.68 -17.51 3.85
C PHE A 8 2.01 -18.84 4.55
N ALA A 9 2.56 -19.81 3.81
CA ALA A 9 3.14 -21.01 4.41
C ALA A 9 4.55 -20.74 4.97
N ALA A 10 4.91 -21.40 6.04
CA ALA A 10 6.21 -21.21 6.71
C ALA A 10 7.40 -21.43 5.77
N GLU A 11 7.28 -22.35 4.82
CA GLU A 11 8.27 -22.68 3.80
C GLU A 11 8.53 -21.54 2.82
N ASP A 12 7.53 -20.67 2.58
CA ASP A 12 7.63 -19.53 1.65
C ASP A 12 8.12 -18.25 2.36
N ARG A 13 8.41 -18.33 3.64
CA ARG A 13 8.78 -17.20 4.49
C ARG A 13 9.89 -16.33 3.89
N TYR A 14 11.04 -16.93 3.67
CA TYR A 14 12.24 -16.20 3.25
C TYR A 14 12.21 -15.83 1.76
N ALA A 15 11.57 -16.64 0.94
CA ALA A 15 11.56 -16.45 -0.50
C ALA A 15 10.47 -15.45 -0.97
N ALA A 16 9.36 -15.34 -0.26
CA ALA A 16 8.24 -14.50 -0.68
C ALA A 16 7.73 -13.57 0.44
N ALA A 17 7.39 -14.09 1.62
CA ALA A 17 6.72 -13.30 2.65
C ALA A 17 7.62 -12.20 3.25
N GLU A 18 8.84 -12.50 3.68
CA GLU A 18 9.76 -11.51 4.26
C GLU A 18 10.15 -10.39 3.28
N PRO A 19 10.47 -10.65 2.01
CA PRO A 19 10.66 -9.58 1.03
C PRO A 19 9.46 -8.65 0.90
N ILE A 20 8.23 -9.19 0.88
CA ILE A 20 7.00 -8.38 0.85
C ILE A 20 6.89 -7.53 2.14
N VAL A 21 7.06 -8.14 3.31
CA VAL A 21 7.02 -7.43 4.60
C VAL A 21 8.06 -6.31 4.64
N TYR A 22 9.27 -6.57 4.17
CA TYR A 22 10.33 -5.57 4.10
C TYR A 22 9.95 -4.38 3.22
N HIS A 23 9.48 -4.63 2.00
CA HIS A 23 9.06 -3.56 1.10
C HIS A 23 7.90 -2.74 1.65
N MET A 24 6.86 -3.41 2.17
CA MET A 24 5.69 -2.72 2.70
C MET A 24 6.00 -1.88 3.95
N LYS A 25 6.86 -2.39 4.85
CA LYS A 25 7.36 -1.63 6.02
C LYS A 25 8.18 -0.41 5.60
N ASN A 26 8.98 -0.52 4.54
CA ASN A 26 9.74 0.60 4.01
C ASN A 26 8.85 1.69 3.41
N TYR A 27 7.71 1.32 2.81
CA TYR A 27 6.67 2.27 2.42
C TYR A 27 5.94 2.91 3.61
N GLY A 28 6.12 2.38 4.83
CA GLY A 28 5.45 2.89 6.03
C GLY A 28 4.11 2.23 6.33
N PHE A 29 3.74 1.17 5.61
CA PHE A 29 2.52 0.43 5.94
C PHE A 29 2.73 -0.46 7.17
N PRO A 30 1.81 -0.45 8.14
CA PRO A 30 1.86 -1.36 9.26
C PRO A 30 1.48 -2.77 8.81
N ILE A 31 2.37 -3.74 9.02
CA ILE A 31 2.16 -5.14 8.66
C ILE A 31 1.98 -5.97 9.93
N TRP A 32 0.91 -6.77 9.94
CA TRP A 32 0.77 -7.88 10.88
C TRP A 32 1.53 -9.08 10.31
N TYR A 33 2.64 -9.41 10.94
CA TYR A 33 3.53 -10.50 10.53
C TYR A 33 3.80 -11.40 11.73
N ASP A 34 3.52 -12.70 11.60
CA ASP A 34 3.53 -13.68 12.68
C ASP A 34 4.81 -13.62 13.54
N ARG A 35 5.97 -13.52 12.90
CA ARG A 35 7.28 -13.50 13.56
C ARG A 35 7.50 -12.29 14.48
N THR A 36 6.79 -11.21 14.27
CA THR A 36 6.86 -10.00 15.10
C THR A 36 5.69 -9.85 16.05
N GLU A 37 4.58 -10.52 15.78
CA GLU A 37 3.32 -10.35 16.51
C GLU A 37 3.02 -11.54 17.43
N LEU A 38 3.58 -12.74 17.14
CA LEU A 38 3.35 -13.94 17.94
C LEU A 38 4.55 -14.25 18.82
N LEU A 39 4.29 -14.52 20.09
CA LEU A 39 5.29 -14.93 21.07
C LEU A 39 4.99 -16.35 21.58
N MET A 40 6.02 -17.03 22.06
CA MET A 40 5.85 -18.34 22.70
C MET A 40 4.91 -18.20 23.90
N GLY A 41 3.85 -19.02 23.94
CA GLY A 41 2.81 -18.97 24.96
C GLY A 41 1.55 -18.22 24.54
N ASP A 42 1.56 -17.49 23.43
CA ASP A 42 0.35 -16.86 22.90
C ASP A 42 -0.68 -17.92 22.44
N ASN A 43 -1.94 -17.62 22.65
CA ASN A 43 -3.02 -18.39 22.04
C ASN A 43 -3.13 -18.05 20.55
N ARG A 44 -2.74 -19.01 19.67
CA ARG A 44 -2.73 -18.81 18.21
C ARG A 44 -4.09 -18.37 17.67
N ILE A 45 -5.17 -18.97 18.15
CA ILE A 45 -6.53 -18.65 17.65
C ILE A 45 -6.83 -17.18 17.95
N ASN A 46 -6.62 -16.75 19.20
CA ASN A 46 -6.92 -15.36 19.57
C ASN A 46 -6.01 -14.37 18.85
N LYS A 47 -4.71 -14.60 18.89
CA LYS A 47 -3.72 -13.66 18.32
C LYS A 47 -3.74 -13.65 16.81
N ASN A 48 -3.65 -14.83 16.16
CA ASN A 48 -3.51 -14.89 14.71
C ASN A 48 -4.84 -14.76 13.99
N LEU A 49 -5.84 -15.57 14.37
CA LEU A 49 -7.10 -15.64 13.62
C LEU A 49 -8.06 -14.50 13.99
N ILE A 50 -8.18 -14.13 15.26
CA ILE A 50 -9.12 -13.10 15.70
C ILE A 50 -8.50 -11.70 15.56
N GLU A 51 -7.34 -11.44 16.18
CA GLU A 51 -6.69 -10.13 16.16
C GLU A 51 -6.00 -9.88 14.80
N GLY A 52 -5.26 -10.86 14.25
CA GLY A 52 -4.55 -10.74 12.98
C GLY A 52 -5.51 -10.70 11.79
N VAL A 53 -5.98 -11.86 11.38
CA VAL A 53 -6.86 -12.01 10.22
C VAL A 53 -8.18 -11.28 10.43
N GLY A 54 -8.81 -11.46 11.61
CA GLY A 54 -10.17 -10.97 11.89
C GLY A 54 -10.33 -9.46 11.88
N GLN A 55 -9.29 -8.70 12.23
CA GLN A 55 -9.34 -7.23 12.32
C GLN A 55 -8.65 -6.51 11.15
N SER A 56 -7.96 -7.22 10.26
CA SER A 56 -7.25 -6.61 9.15
C SER A 56 -8.23 -6.21 8.03
N LYS A 57 -8.09 -4.97 7.52
CA LYS A 57 -8.83 -4.50 6.33
C LYS A 57 -8.20 -4.98 5.02
N TYR A 58 -6.92 -5.28 5.05
CA TYR A 58 -6.13 -5.70 3.90
C TYR A 58 -5.40 -7.00 4.22
N VAL A 59 -5.39 -7.92 3.28
CA VAL A 59 -4.69 -9.19 3.39
C VAL A 59 -3.87 -9.44 2.14
N ILE A 60 -2.57 -9.69 2.30
CA ILE A 60 -1.70 -10.21 1.24
C ILE A 60 -1.64 -11.73 1.42
N ALA A 61 -2.14 -12.47 0.46
CA ALA A 61 -2.14 -13.93 0.48
C ALA A 61 -1.09 -14.48 -0.49
N VAL A 62 -0.04 -15.09 0.04
CA VAL A 62 1.03 -15.74 -0.75
C VAL A 62 0.63 -17.17 -1.02
N ILE A 63 0.31 -17.46 -2.28
CA ILE A 63 -0.23 -18.73 -2.74
C ILE A 63 0.83 -19.50 -3.51
N SER A 64 1.16 -20.66 -3.03
CA SER A 64 2.19 -21.55 -3.56
C SER A 64 1.76 -23.01 -3.47
N LYS A 65 2.62 -23.94 -3.86
CA LYS A 65 2.44 -25.37 -3.55
C LYS A 65 2.47 -25.63 -2.04
N ASN A 66 3.33 -24.93 -1.30
CA ASN A 66 3.45 -25.09 0.15
C ASN A 66 2.21 -24.57 0.85
N SER A 67 1.73 -23.40 0.48
CA SER A 67 0.54 -22.81 1.10
C SER A 67 -0.72 -23.65 0.84
N ALA A 68 -0.86 -24.25 -0.34
CA ALA A 68 -1.95 -25.15 -0.65
C ALA A 68 -1.97 -26.44 0.19
N ALA A 69 -0.83 -26.83 0.74
CA ALA A 69 -0.65 -27.99 1.64
C ALA A 69 -0.66 -27.61 3.13
N SER A 70 -0.60 -26.34 3.47
CA SER A 70 -0.52 -25.84 4.84
C SER A 70 -1.91 -25.70 5.48
N GLU A 71 -2.19 -26.48 6.52
CA GLU A 71 -3.44 -26.37 7.28
C GLU A 71 -3.62 -24.97 7.89
N CYS A 72 -2.57 -24.41 8.49
CA CYS A 72 -2.61 -23.07 9.08
C CYS A 72 -2.96 -21.99 8.03
N PHE A 73 -2.33 -22.05 6.87
CA PHE A 73 -2.65 -21.12 5.76
C PHE A 73 -4.10 -21.27 5.33
N MET A 74 -4.59 -22.50 5.18
CA MET A 74 -5.96 -22.76 4.74
C MET A 74 -7.00 -22.29 5.77
N GLU A 75 -6.74 -22.42 7.07
CA GLU A 75 -7.60 -21.87 8.13
C GLU A 75 -7.69 -20.34 8.04
N GLU A 76 -6.54 -19.66 7.92
CA GLU A 76 -6.48 -18.21 7.75
C GLU A 76 -7.23 -17.75 6.50
N LEU A 77 -6.96 -18.40 5.37
CA LEU A 77 -7.55 -18.06 4.08
C LEU A 77 -9.08 -18.30 4.05
N GLU A 78 -9.59 -19.28 4.75
CA GLU A 78 -11.04 -19.53 4.86
C GLU A 78 -11.76 -18.40 5.62
N ILE A 79 -11.13 -17.83 6.66
CA ILE A 79 -11.63 -16.64 7.36
C ILE A 79 -11.58 -15.42 6.40
N VAL A 80 -10.48 -15.25 5.69
CA VAL A 80 -10.31 -14.18 4.69
C VAL A 80 -11.39 -14.29 3.62
N ARG A 81 -11.63 -15.48 3.08
CA ARG A 81 -12.66 -15.74 2.06
C ARG A 81 -14.06 -15.36 2.53
N LYS A 82 -14.45 -15.77 3.75
CA LYS A 82 -15.75 -15.40 4.34
C LYS A 82 -15.91 -13.90 4.48
N ARG A 83 -14.85 -13.19 4.90
CA ARG A 83 -14.84 -11.74 5.04
C ARG A 83 -14.85 -11.03 3.67
N TYR A 84 -14.15 -11.59 2.68
CA TYR A 84 -14.14 -11.06 1.31
C TYR A 84 -15.55 -11.04 0.70
N TYR A 85 -16.31 -12.13 0.79
CA TYR A 85 -17.69 -12.18 0.29
C TYR A 85 -18.66 -11.25 1.04
N LYS A 86 -18.30 -10.79 2.23
CA LYS A 86 -19.03 -9.74 2.97
C LYS A 86 -18.52 -8.32 2.69
N SER A 87 -17.57 -8.16 1.80
CA SER A 87 -16.90 -6.88 1.51
C SER A 87 -16.20 -6.23 2.73
N GLU A 88 -15.77 -7.03 3.69
CA GLU A 88 -15.10 -6.59 4.92
C GLU A 88 -13.57 -6.50 4.78
N VAL A 89 -13.00 -7.10 3.74
CA VAL A 89 -11.56 -7.19 3.52
C VAL A 89 -11.21 -7.10 2.03
N THR A 90 -10.12 -6.41 1.73
CA THR A 90 -9.50 -6.43 0.40
C THR A 90 -8.37 -7.45 0.40
N VAL A 91 -8.39 -8.38 -0.56
CA VAL A 91 -7.40 -9.44 -0.70
C VAL A 91 -6.47 -9.13 -1.86
N PHE A 92 -5.17 -9.25 -1.62
CA PHE A 92 -4.10 -9.14 -2.62
C PHE A 92 -3.48 -10.51 -2.85
N PRO A 93 -3.93 -11.26 -3.86
CA PRO A 93 -3.36 -12.56 -4.15
C PRO A 93 -1.99 -12.42 -4.81
N VAL A 94 -1.00 -13.12 -4.27
CA VAL A 94 0.35 -13.22 -4.78
C VAL A 94 0.65 -14.69 -5.08
N ILE A 95 0.72 -15.04 -6.34
CA ILE A 95 0.97 -16.42 -6.77
C ILE A 95 2.48 -16.63 -6.90
N TYR A 96 3.02 -17.54 -6.09
CA TYR A 96 4.45 -17.81 -6.00
C TYR A 96 4.79 -19.20 -6.52
N GLU A 97 5.60 -19.25 -7.58
CA GLU A 97 6.17 -20.50 -8.19
C GLU A 97 5.13 -21.59 -8.50
N ILE A 98 3.89 -21.21 -8.76
CA ILE A 98 2.82 -22.12 -9.18
C ILE A 98 2.00 -21.46 -10.29
N SER A 99 1.55 -22.23 -11.28
CA SER A 99 0.64 -21.72 -12.31
C SER A 99 -0.79 -21.61 -11.75
N PRO A 100 -1.52 -20.50 -12.01
CA PRO A 100 -2.91 -20.32 -11.58
C PRO A 100 -3.82 -21.48 -11.98
N GLN A 101 -3.60 -22.10 -13.14
CA GLN A 101 -4.37 -23.23 -13.63
C GLN A 101 -4.17 -24.53 -12.81
N LYS A 102 -3.11 -24.57 -12.00
CA LYS A 102 -2.78 -25.72 -11.14
C LYS A 102 -3.23 -25.54 -9.69
N LEU A 103 -3.95 -24.45 -9.40
CA LEU A 103 -4.47 -24.21 -8.06
C LEU A 103 -5.58 -25.24 -7.74
N PRO A 104 -5.61 -25.79 -6.52
CA PRO A 104 -6.69 -26.65 -6.06
C PRO A 104 -8.06 -25.95 -6.14
N ASN A 105 -9.13 -26.70 -6.28
CA ASN A 105 -10.50 -26.19 -6.44
C ASN A 105 -10.92 -25.22 -5.32
N ASN A 106 -10.50 -25.47 -4.09
CA ASN A 106 -10.80 -24.61 -2.93
C ASN A 106 -10.06 -23.25 -2.98
N LEU A 107 -9.06 -23.09 -3.84
CA LEU A 107 -8.32 -21.85 -4.08
C LEU A 107 -8.72 -21.15 -5.39
N GLN A 108 -9.56 -21.74 -6.23
CA GLN A 108 -9.93 -21.17 -7.53
C GLN A 108 -10.61 -19.80 -7.44
N TRP A 109 -11.32 -19.51 -6.34
CA TRP A 109 -11.94 -18.19 -6.13
C TRP A 109 -10.92 -17.02 -6.15
N ILE A 110 -9.66 -17.31 -5.88
CA ILE A 110 -8.56 -16.34 -5.96
C ILE A 110 -8.35 -15.85 -7.39
N CYS A 111 -8.60 -16.70 -8.39
CA CYS A 111 -8.48 -16.35 -9.80
C CYS A 111 -9.60 -15.40 -10.29
N GLU A 112 -10.65 -15.18 -9.49
CA GLU A 112 -11.65 -14.13 -9.73
C GLU A 112 -11.09 -12.73 -9.40
N LEU A 113 -10.01 -12.65 -8.61
CA LEU A 113 -9.34 -11.43 -8.24
C LEU A 113 -8.21 -11.10 -9.22
N ILE A 114 -7.86 -9.82 -9.30
CA ILE A 114 -6.62 -9.42 -9.95
C ILE A 114 -5.45 -9.84 -9.05
N PHE A 115 -4.67 -10.79 -9.50
CA PHE A 115 -3.50 -11.32 -8.81
C PHE A 115 -2.20 -10.91 -9.50
N LYS A 116 -1.09 -11.10 -8.80
CA LYS A 116 0.25 -11.00 -9.35
C LYS A 116 1.02 -12.29 -9.15
N GLU A 117 1.77 -12.67 -10.19
CA GLU A 117 2.70 -13.78 -10.11
C GLU A 117 4.09 -13.27 -9.74
N ILE A 118 4.75 -13.97 -8.83
CA ILE A 118 6.12 -13.72 -8.43
C ILE A 118 6.96 -14.98 -8.52
N SER A 119 8.25 -14.78 -8.72
CA SER A 119 9.27 -15.83 -8.68
C SER A 119 10.51 -15.30 -7.98
N ILE A 120 11.48 -16.17 -7.71
CA ILE A 120 12.78 -15.77 -7.18
C ILE A 120 13.44 -14.73 -8.10
N SER A 121 13.28 -14.87 -9.43
CA SER A 121 13.89 -13.96 -10.40
C SER A 121 13.15 -12.62 -10.57
N SER A 122 11.82 -12.59 -10.46
CA SER A 122 11.04 -11.35 -10.60
C SER A 122 11.03 -10.51 -9.32
N GLY A 123 11.20 -11.15 -8.16
CA GLY A 123 11.11 -10.50 -6.86
C GLY A 123 9.69 -10.03 -6.50
N THR A 124 9.59 -9.19 -5.47
CA THR A 124 8.31 -8.78 -4.86
C THR A 124 8.01 -7.28 -4.98
N ARG A 125 8.92 -6.49 -5.56
CA ARG A 125 8.79 -5.01 -5.64
C ARG A 125 7.50 -4.59 -6.36
N GLU A 126 7.24 -5.15 -7.55
CA GLU A 126 6.06 -4.79 -8.35
C GLU A 126 4.75 -5.07 -7.60
N VAL A 127 4.66 -6.22 -6.93
CA VAL A 127 3.50 -6.57 -6.09
C VAL A 127 3.30 -5.52 -5.00
N CYS A 128 4.36 -5.14 -4.30
CA CYS A 128 4.27 -4.15 -3.21
C CYS A 128 3.81 -2.77 -3.74
N ASN A 129 4.26 -2.37 -4.94
CA ASN A 129 3.79 -1.15 -5.60
C ASN A 129 2.29 -1.20 -5.90
N HIS A 130 1.78 -2.34 -6.40
CA HIS A 130 0.34 -2.53 -6.62
C HIS A 130 -0.47 -2.46 -5.32
N VAL A 131 0.00 -3.11 -4.26
CA VAL A 131 -0.64 -3.07 -2.93
C VAL A 131 -0.66 -1.64 -2.39
N ALA A 132 0.48 -0.95 -2.43
CA ALA A 132 0.59 0.44 -1.97
C ALA A 132 -0.34 1.38 -2.75
N CYS A 133 -0.38 1.25 -4.09
CA CYS A 133 -1.29 2.04 -4.94
C CYS A 133 -2.76 1.81 -4.58
N LYS A 134 -3.17 0.55 -4.39
CA LYS A 134 -4.56 0.24 -4.04
C LYS A 134 -4.94 0.82 -2.67
N ILE A 135 -4.06 0.66 -1.67
CA ILE A 135 -4.33 1.18 -0.33
C ILE A 135 -4.40 2.71 -0.33
N THR A 136 -3.47 3.39 -1.00
CA THR A 136 -3.50 4.86 -1.09
C THR A 136 -4.72 5.37 -1.84
N ASN A 137 -5.14 4.67 -2.90
CA ASN A 137 -6.38 4.98 -3.61
C ASN A 137 -7.63 4.78 -2.73
N ASP A 138 -7.66 3.72 -1.92
CA ASP A 138 -8.76 3.49 -0.97
C ASP A 138 -8.81 4.55 0.13
N LEU A 139 -7.65 5.05 0.59
CA LEU A 139 -7.58 6.16 1.54
C LEU A 139 -8.09 7.47 0.94
N LEU A 140 -7.94 7.66 -0.37
CA LEU A 140 -8.50 8.81 -1.08
C LEU A 140 -10.01 8.68 -1.34
N ALA A 141 -10.59 7.49 -1.21
CA ALA A 141 -11.99 7.26 -1.56
C ALA A 141 -12.97 8.12 -0.76
N ASP A 142 -12.62 8.45 0.49
CA ASP A 142 -13.43 9.24 1.40
C ASP A 142 -13.37 10.75 1.12
N TYR A 143 -12.39 11.22 0.32
CA TYR A 143 -12.23 12.61 -0.03
C TYR A 143 -12.99 13.00 -1.30
N LYS A 144 -13.45 14.27 -1.37
CA LYS A 144 -14.17 14.80 -2.52
C LYS A 144 -13.27 14.98 -3.75
N GLN A 145 -12.09 15.56 -3.55
CA GLN A 145 -11.09 15.79 -4.60
C GLN A 145 -10.03 14.69 -4.54
N LYS A 146 -10.03 13.82 -5.56
CA LYS A 146 -9.18 12.62 -5.60
C LYS A 146 -7.99 12.73 -6.56
N ASP A 147 -7.92 13.80 -7.33
CA ASP A 147 -6.87 14.07 -8.30
C ASP A 147 -6.40 15.53 -8.27
N LEU A 148 -5.20 15.78 -8.78
CA LEU A 148 -4.57 17.09 -8.74
C LEU A 148 -5.33 18.15 -9.55
N LYS A 149 -6.01 17.77 -10.64
CA LYS A 149 -6.84 18.71 -11.44
C LYS A 149 -8.02 19.23 -10.62
N SER A 150 -8.73 18.31 -9.95
CA SER A 150 -9.85 18.65 -9.09
C SER A 150 -9.41 19.54 -7.92
N ILE A 151 -8.26 19.24 -7.32
CA ILE A 151 -7.69 20.04 -6.23
C ILE A 151 -7.44 21.48 -6.70
N VAL A 152 -6.75 21.68 -7.83
CA VAL A 152 -6.47 23.03 -8.35
C VAL A 152 -7.74 23.77 -8.73
N ALA A 153 -8.74 23.09 -9.28
CA ALA A 153 -9.98 23.70 -9.76
C ALA A 153 -10.92 24.11 -8.62
N TYR A 154 -10.96 23.34 -7.54
CA TYR A 154 -12.03 23.47 -6.53
C TYR A 154 -11.55 23.78 -5.12
N CYS A 155 -10.25 23.66 -4.82
CA CYS A 155 -9.71 23.90 -3.48
C CYS A 155 -9.02 25.25 -3.36
N ASN A 156 -9.20 25.90 -2.21
CA ASN A 156 -8.42 27.09 -1.87
C ASN A 156 -7.09 26.64 -1.22
N ILE A 157 -6.06 26.49 -2.04
CA ILE A 157 -4.73 26.05 -1.64
C ILE A 157 -3.71 27.18 -1.76
N PRO A 158 -2.61 27.17 -1.00
CA PRO A 158 -1.53 28.16 -1.10
C PRO A 158 -1.03 28.32 -2.54
N THR A 159 -0.73 29.54 -2.95
CA THR A 159 -0.31 29.86 -4.32
C THR A 159 0.89 29.05 -4.79
N LEU A 160 1.85 28.78 -3.91
CA LEU A 160 3.03 27.97 -4.23
C LEU A 160 2.65 26.52 -4.57
N ILE A 161 1.80 25.92 -3.74
CA ILE A 161 1.30 24.55 -3.98
C ILE A 161 0.54 24.49 -5.31
N LYS A 162 -0.34 25.48 -5.55
CA LYS A 162 -1.09 25.59 -6.81
C LYS A 162 -0.17 25.63 -8.03
N ARG A 163 0.88 26.48 -7.98
CA ARG A 163 1.86 26.58 -9.08
C ARG A 163 2.62 25.28 -9.33
N PHE A 164 3.02 24.55 -8.28
CA PHE A 164 3.67 23.24 -8.46
C PHE A 164 2.71 22.24 -9.16
N ILE A 165 1.45 22.20 -8.75
CA ILE A 165 0.47 21.30 -9.38
C ILE A 165 0.23 21.70 -10.84
N GLU A 166 0.05 22.98 -11.14
CA GLU A 166 -0.12 23.48 -12.51
C GLU A 166 1.11 23.14 -13.38
N THR A 167 2.31 23.33 -12.85
CA THR A 167 3.55 22.92 -13.53
C THR A 167 3.58 21.40 -13.77
N TYR A 168 3.25 20.60 -12.76
CA TYR A 168 3.17 19.15 -12.90
C TYR A 168 2.20 18.72 -14.02
N LEU A 169 1.02 19.32 -14.07
CA LEU A 169 -0.01 19.02 -15.05
C LEU A 169 0.35 19.48 -16.49
N SER A 170 1.29 20.43 -16.63
CA SER A 170 1.80 20.91 -17.91
C SER A 170 2.95 20.07 -18.47
N ILE A 171 3.59 19.23 -17.66
CA ILE A 171 4.69 18.36 -18.08
C ILE A 171 4.13 17.19 -18.91
N ASP A 172 4.81 16.88 -20.01
CA ASP A 172 4.50 15.72 -20.85
C ASP A 172 4.46 14.43 -20.01
N ASN A 173 3.48 13.58 -20.28
CA ASN A 173 3.26 12.32 -19.56
C ASN A 173 4.46 11.37 -19.66
N GLU A 174 5.19 11.41 -20.77
CA GLU A 174 6.38 10.59 -20.99
C GLU A 174 7.59 11.07 -20.19
N ASN A 175 7.57 12.31 -19.72
CA ASN A 175 8.67 12.88 -18.94
C ASN A 175 8.53 12.55 -17.44
N ILE A 176 8.61 11.25 -17.12
CA ILE A 176 8.46 10.71 -15.77
C ILE A 176 9.41 11.38 -14.78
N ASN A 177 10.68 11.60 -15.17
CA ASN A 177 11.68 12.18 -14.27
C ASN A 177 11.34 13.63 -13.86
N ALA A 178 10.88 14.46 -14.80
CA ALA A 178 10.47 15.83 -14.48
C ALA A 178 9.21 15.81 -13.58
N ARG A 179 8.25 14.93 -13.85
CA ARG A 179 7.04 14.76 -13.04
C ARG A 179 7.39 14.35 -11.61
N ILE A 180 8.25 13.36 -11.42
CA ILE A 180 8.72 12.95 -10.08
C ILE A 180 9.39 14.10 -9.35
N SER A 181 10.23 14.88 -10.02
CA SER A 181 10.95 16.01 -9.41
C SER A 181 9.98 17.07 -8.87
N ILE A 182 8.91 17.40 -9.61
CA ILE A 182 7.89 18.34 -9.15
C ILE A 182 7.07 17.76 -8.00
N LEU A 183 6.66 16.48 -8.06
CA LEU A 183 5.96 15.83 -6.96
C LEU A 183 6.82 15.78 -5.69
N TYR A 184 8.13 15.56 -5.83
CA TYR A 184 9.05 15.58 -4.69
C TYR A 184 9.16 16.97 -4.07
N ALA A 185 9.30 18.02 -4.89
CA ALA A 185 9.31 19.41 -4.42
C ALA A 185 8.00 19.77 -3.71
N LEU A 186 6.86 19.32 -4.26
CA LEU A 186 5.55 19.50 -3.67
C LEU A 186 5.43 18.79 -2.31
N ASN A 187 5.92 17.55 -2.21
CA ASN A 187 5.97 16.82 -0.94
C ASN A 187 6.78 17.55 0.12
N LEU A 188 7.99 18.06 -0.21
CA LEU A 188 8.82 18.82 0.73
C LEU A 188 8.12 20.10 1.18
N THR A 189 7.45 20.81 0.27
CA THR A 189 6.70 22.03 0.59
C THR A 189 5.55 21.73 1.56
N LEU A 190 4.79 20.68 1.31
CA LEU A 190 3.70 20.26 2.19
C LEU A 190 4.20 19.81 3.56
N GLN A 191 5.30 19.06 3.62
CA GLN A 191 5.90 18.63 4.88
C GLN A 191 6.38 19.83 5.73
N SER A 192 6.94 20.88 5.12
CA SER A 192 7.36 22.08 5.86
C SER A 192 6.18 22.78 6.56
N ILE A 193 5.01 22.77 5.95
CA ILE A 193 3.78 23.33 6.54
C ILE A 193 3.32 22.49 7.74
N TYR A 194 3.36 21.14 7.62
CA TYR A 194 2.92 20.25 8.70
C TYR A 194 3.84 20.23 9.92
N ILE A 195 5.14 20.46 9.75
CA ILE A 195 6.10 20.50 10.86
C ILE A 195 5.80 21.68 11.78
N ASP A 196 5.35 22.80 11.23
CA ASP A 196 5.01 23.99 11.98
C ASP A 196 3.70 23.83 12.81
N ASP A 197 2.77 23.00 12.33
CA ASP A 197 1.43 22.81 12.93
C ASP A 197 1.34 21.68 13.97
N SER A 198 2.45 21.03 14.35
CA SER A 198 2.50 19.91 15.34
C SER A 198 1.53 18.74 15.09
N ILE A 199 1.06 18.55 13.87
CA ILE A 199 0.14 17.47 13.51
C ILE A 199 0.94 16.18 13.25
N SER A 200 1.08 15.36 14.28
CA SER A 200 1.59 13.98 14.16
C SER A 200 0.52 13.09 13.52
N ASN A 201 0.37 13.16 12.20
CA ASN A 201 -0.57 12.32 11.47
C ASN A 201 0.17 11.11 10.87
N ASN A 202 -0.34 9.90 11.15
CA ASN A 202 0.20 8.65 10.60
C ASN A 202 0.27 8.64 9.06
N TYR A 203 -0.59 9.39 8.39
CA TYR A 203 -0.61 9.52 6.92
C TYR A 203 0.50 10.43 6.40
N VAL A 204 0.86 11.50 7.11
CA VAL A 204 2.01 12.34 6.75
C VAL A 204 3.28 11.51 6.76
N ASN A 205 3.47 10.69 7.79
CA ASN A 205 4.60 9.75 7.88
C ASN A 205 4.58 8.70 6.76
N LEU A 206 3.41 8.17 6.42
CA LEU A 206 3.25 7.23 5.30
C LEU A 206 3.68 7.86 3.98
N VAL A 207 3.15 9.05 3.66
CA VAL A 207 3.48 9.78 2.43
C VAL A 207 4.96 10.09 2.37
N SER A 208 5.55 10.59 3.46
CA SER A 208 6.99 10.85 3.56
C SER A 208 7.83 9.60 3.24
N ARG A 209 7.48 8.45 3.78
CA ARG A 209 8.20 7.19 3.52
C ARG A 209 8.05 6.71 2.08
N ILE A 210 6.85 6.83 1.48
CA ILE A 210 6.63 6.51 0.07
C ILE A 210 7.57 7.35 -0.81
N PHE A 211 7.63 8.67 -0.57
CA PHE A 211 8.51 9.56 -1.33
C PHE A 211 10.00 9.26 -1.11
N THR A 212 10.43 9.07 0.14
CA THR A 212 11.83 8.72 0.45
C THR A 212 12.22 7.43 -0.25
N ARG A 213 11.37 6.39 -0.16
CA ARG A 213 11.64 5.09 -0.77
C ARG A 213 11.83 5.18 -2.28
N LEU A 214 10.88 5.83 -2.98
CA LEU A 214 10.94 5.92 -4.44
C LEU A 214 12.04 6.88 -4.89
N PHE A 215 12.36 7.93 -4.12
CA PHE A 215 13.48 8.81 -4.41
C PHE A 215 14.83 8.09 -4.26
N ASP A 216 15.01 7.27 -3.24
CA ASP A 216 16.22 6.46 -3.07
C ASP A 216 16.39 5.46 -4.22
N GLU A 217 15.30 4.89 -4.72
CA GLU A 217 15.33 4.01 -5.91
C GLU A 217 15.82 4.76 -7.15
N THR A 218 15.40 6.00 -7.38
CA THR A 218 15.91 6.79 -8.51
C THR A 218 17.41 7.10 -8.36
N ARG A 219 17.88 7.35 -7.14
CA ARG A 219 19.32 7.55 -6.87
C ARG A 219 20.15 6.30 -7.13
N LEU A 220 19.57 5.12 -6.96
CA LEU A 220 20.19 3.84 -7.30
C LEU A 220 20.00 3.46 -8.77
N SER A 221 19.56 4.40 -9.61
CA SER A 221 19.27 4.18 -11.03
C SER A 221 18.19 3.12 -11.31
N ILE A 222 17.34 2.84 -10.34
CA ILE A 222 16.16 2.00 -10.54
C ILE A 222 15.11 2.82 -11.28
N LYS A 223 14.68 2.32 -12.42
CA LYS A 223 13.68 3.01 -13.24
C LYS A 223 12.33 3.01 -12.55
N ILE A 224 11.77 4.20 -12.41
CA ILE A 224 10.39 4.41 -11.94
C ILE A 224 9.43 4.25 -13.11
N ASP A 225 8.37 3.50 -12.90
CA ASP A 225 7.32 3.27 -13.89
C ASP A 225 6.06 4.11 -13.62
N TYR A 226 5.06 3.96 -14.47
CA TYR A 226 3.77 4.65 -14.34
C TYR A 226 3.02 4.31 -13.05
N ARG A 227 3.17 3.11 -12.52
CA ARG A 227 2.51 2.68 -11.28
C ARG A 227 3.07 3.42 -10.09
N GLU A 228 4.37 3.58 -10.06
CA GLU A 228 5.06 4.29 -8.99
C GLU A 228 4.81 5.80 -9.07
N LEU A 229 4.75 6.36 -10.29
CA LEU A 229 4.34 7.74 -10.48
C LEU A 229 2.91 7.96 -9.98
N TRP A 230 1.98 7.06 -10.29
CA TRP A 230 0.61 7.12 -9.79
C TRP A 230 0.53 6.99 -8.27
N LEU A 231 1.35 6.14 -7.65
CA LEU A 231 1.48 6.05 -6.20
C LEU A 231 1.90 7.40 -5.59
N LEU A 232 2.87 8.09 -6.19
CA LEU A 232 3.31 9.42 -5.75
C LEU A 232 2.21 10.47 -5.92
N GLU A 233 1.48 10.47 -7.03
CA GLU A 233 0.32 11.35 -7.23
C GLU A 233 -0.75 11.15 -6.15
N ASN A 234 -1.16 9.91 -5.91
CA ASN A 234 -2.14 9.57 -4.89
C ASN A 234 -1.67 9.99 -3.49
N ALA A 235 -0.39 9.79 -3.18
CA ALA A 235 0.20 10.19 -1.92
C ALA A 235 0.16 11.72 -1.72
N ILE A 236 0.44 12.50 -2.76
CA ILE A 236 0.30 13.97 -2.72
C ILE A 236 -1.15 14.39 -2.58
N CYS A 237 -2.08 13.80 -3.34
CA CYS A 237 -3.50 14.10 -3.21
C CYS A 237 -4.01 13.84 -1.79
N LEU A 238 -3.60 12.72 -1.18
CA LEU A 238 -3.91 12.39 0.20
C LEU A 238 -3.38 13.46 1.16
N LEU A 239 -2.11 13.83 1.01
CA LEU A 239 -1.48 14.83 1.88
C LEU A 239 -2.15 16.20 1.78
N ILE A 240 -2.51 16.65 0.57
CA ILE A 240 -3.23 17.93 0.38
C ILE A 240 -4.62 17.88 1.00
N ASN A 241 -5.36 16.78 0.84
CA ASN A 241 -6.70 16.66 1.43
C ASN A 241 -6.65 16.70 2.96
N ILE A 242 -5.68 16.01 3.58
CA ILE A 242 -5.46 16.07 5.03
C ILE A 242 -5.13 17.50 5.47
N TYR A 243 -4.28 18.22 4.73
CA TYR A 243 -3.98 19.62 4.99
C TYR A 243 -5.24 20.49 4.94
N LEU A 244 -6.10 20.31 3.94
CA LEU A 244 -7.34 21.08 3.82
C LEU A 244 -8.32 20.80 4.96
N GLU A 245 -8.42 19.57 5.45
CA GLU A 245 -9.22 19.22 6.63
C GLU A 245 -8.70 19.92 7.88
N SER A 246 -7.38 19.92 8.10
CA SER A 246 -6.80 20.60 9.27
C SER A 246 -7.11 22.11 9.32
N LEU A 247 -7.24 22.75 8.16
CA LEU A 247 -7.63 24.18 8.07
C LEU A 247 -9.09 24.41 8.42
N THR A 248 -9.97 23.42 8.22
CA THR A 248 -11.39 23.54 8.56
C THR A 248 -11.62 23.33 10.06
N ASP A 249 -10.92 22.38 10.67
CA ASP A 249 -11.03 22.07 12.10
C ASP A 249 -10.45 23.19 13.00
N SER A 250 -9.48 23.95 12.50
CA SER A 250 -8.88 25.07 13.21
C SER A 250 -9.77 26.33 13.27
N ARG A 251 -10.95 26.32 12.64
CA ARG A 251 -11.89 27.44 12.60
C ARG A 251 -13.12 27.28 13.50
N ILE A 252 -13.19 26.19 14.28
CA ILE A 252 -14.22 25.93 15.28
C ILE A 252 -13.63 26.13 16.67
#